data_a79b3d4ad3bacef9c589d8e4bbfbba69
#
_entry.id   a79b3d4ad3bacef9c589d8e4bbfbba69
#
_cell.length_a   1.000
_cell.length_b   1.000
_cell.length_c   1.000
_cell.angle_alpha   90.00
_cell.angle_beta   90.00
_cell.angle_gamma   90.00
#
_symmetry.space_group_name_H-M   'P 1'
#
loop_
_entity.id
_entity.type
_entity.pdbx_description
1 polymer ?
#
loop_
_entity_poly.entity_id
_entity_poly.type
_entity_poly.pdbx_seq_one_letter_code
_entity_poly.pdbx_strand_id
1 'polypeptide(L)'
;MLFAIGFVSTFITGGLTGIILGDSALDINVHDTYFVVAHFHLVMGISALYGMLAGIYHWYPILFGKMMNKNLGYIHFWVTAISAYGVFFPMHFIGMAGLPRRYYSNTNFPLFDDLADTNQIITMFALMGAAVQLVFLYNFMYNIFYGKKAPQNPWNCLLYTSDAADDDT
;
A
#
# COMPACT_ATOMS: atom_id res chain seq x y z
N MET A 1 -12.42 -6.01 0.29
CA MET A 1 -11.68 -7.27 0.45
C MET A 1 -10.27 -7.23 -0.15
N LEU A 2 -10.05 -6.69 -1.36
CA LEU A 2 -8.70 -6.66 -1.99
C LEU A 2 -7.65 -5.95 -1.14
N PHE A 3 -7.95 -4.80 -0.55
CA PHE A 3 -7.01 -4.08 0.32
C PHE A 3 -6.63 -4.87 1.58
N ALA A 4 -7.54 -5.69 2.13
CA ALA A 4 -7.20 -6.57 3.25
C ALA A 4 -6.24 -7.70 2.81
N ILE A 5 -6.42 -8.24 1.62
CA ILE A 5 -5.48 -9.21 1.02
C ILE A 5 -4.15 -8.53 0.73
N GLY A 6 -4.19 -7.31 0.18
CA GLY A 6 -2.99 -6.49 -0.05
C GLY A 6 -2.21 -6.21 1.23
N PHE A 7 -2.89 -5.89 2.33
CA PHE A 7 -2.29 -5.73 3.66
C PHE A 7 -1.49 -6.98 4.08
N VAL A 8 -2.12 -8.15 4.03
CA VAL A 8 -1.46 -9.40 4.40
C VAL A 8 -0.28 -9.70 3.47
N SER A 9 -0.46 -9.51 2.15
CA SER A 9 0.58 -9.74 1.15
C SER A 9 1.82 -8.86 1.39
N THR A 10 1.64 -7.56 1.58
CA THR A 10 2.77 -6.63 1.80
C THR A 10 3.44 -6.85 3.14
N PHE A 11 2.65 -7.18 4.18
CA PHE A 11 3.18 -7.49 5.50
C PHE A 11 4.05 -8.77 5.48
N ILE A 12 3.60 -9.82 4.79
CA ILE A 12 4.39 -11.07 4.65
C ILE A 12 5.65 -10.80 3.82
N THR A 13 5.51 -10.15 2.67
CA THR A 13 6.66 -9.89 1.77
C THR A 13 7.73 -9.04 2.47
N GLY A 14 7.30 -7.98 3.15
CA GLY A 14 8.20 -7.14 3.95
C GLY A 14 8.76 -7.88 5.17
N GLY A 15 7.92 -8.69 5.85
CA GLY A 15 8.34 -9.45 7.03
C GLY A 15 9.46 -10.46 6.74
N LEU A 16 9.43 -11.12 5.57
CA LEU A 16 10.49 -12.04 5.16
C LEU A 16 11.87 -11.36 5.07
N THR A 17 11.92 -10.12 4.60
CA THR A 17 13.19 -9.35 4.55
C THR A 17 13.68 -8.93 5.95
N GLY A 18 12.80 -8.92 6.94
CA GLY A 18 13.13 -8.66 8.34
C GLY A 18 14.00 -9.76 8.96
N ILE A 19 13.92 -10.99 8.47
CA ILE A 19 14.78 -12.09 8.91
C ILE A 19 16.26 -11.76 8.60
N ILE A 20 16.51 -11.17 7.42
CA ILE A 20 17.86 -10.74 7.01
C ILE A 20 18.37 -9.63 7.93
N LEU A 21 17.52 -8.65 8.26
CA LEU A 21 17.88 -7.55 9.16
C LEU A 21 18.00 -7.99 10.63
N GLY A 22 17.33 -9.10 11.00
CA GLY A 22 17.41 -9.67 12.34
C GLY A 22 18.67 -10.51 12.60
N ASP A 23 19.36 -10.91 11.53
CA ASP A 23 20.64 -11.64 11.61
C ASP A 23 21.79 -10.62 11.54
N SER A 24 22.54 -10.49 12.64
CA SER A 24 23.63 -9.51 12.73
C SER A 24 24.74 -9.71 11.71
N ALA A 25 24.99 -10.95 11.25
CA ALA A 25 25.99 -11.24 10.24
C ALA A 25 25.56 -10.77 8.85
N LEU A 26 24.27 -10.80 8.55
CA LEU A 26 23.69 -10.32 7.30
C LEU A 26 23.43 -8.82 7.35
N ASP A 27 22.92 -8.30 8.49
CA ASP A 27 22.57 -6.90 8.67
C ASP A 27 23.76 -5.96 8.50
N ILE A 28 24.97 -6.38 8.89
CA ILE A 28 26.20 -5.61 8.71
C ILE A 28 26.38 -5.09 7.27
N ASN A 29 25.92 -5.83 6.27
CA ASN A 29 26.06 -5.49 4.86
C ASN A 29 24.93 -4.64 4.32
N VAL A 30 23.77 -4.65 4.96
CA VAL A 30 22.55 -3.97 4.48
C VAL A 30 22.05 -2.89 5.44
N HIS A 31 22.68 -2.78 6.62
CA HIS A 31 22.36 -1.76 7.62
C HIS A 31 22.55 -0.37 7.04
N ASP A 32 21.63 0.54 7.33
CA ASP A 32 21.61 1.92 6.84
C ASP A 32 21.62 2.08 5.30
N THR A 33 21.22 1.05 4.57
CA THR A 33 21.01 1.10 3.13
C THR A 33 19.52 1.22 2.77
N TYR A 34 19.23 1.35 1.46
CA TYR A 34 17.87 1.32 0.94
C TYR A 34 17.14 -0.02 1.17
N PHE A 35 17.85 -1.09 1.52
CA PHE A 35 17.24 -2.35 1.93
C PHE A 35 16.36 -2.19 3.17
N VAL A 36 16.88 -1.49 4.18
CA VAL A 36 16.12 -1.19 5.41
C VAL A 36 14.89 -0.34 5.09
N VAL A 37 15.04 0.65 4.19
CA VAL A 37 13.95 1.52 3.76
C VAL A 37 12.84 0.72 3.10
N ALA A 38 13.19 -0.17 2.18
CA ALA A 38 12.24 -1.04 1.48
C ALA A 38 11.49 -1.95 2.46
N HIS A 39 12.21 -2.57 3.39
CA HIS A 39 11.65 -3.45 4.42
C HIS A 39 10.56 -2.75 5.23
N PHE A 40 10.90 -1.66 5.94
CA PHE A 40 9.93 -1.06 6.85
C PHE A 40 8.77 -0.36 6.12
N HIS A 41 8.98 0.11 4.88
CA HIS A 41 7.87 0.64 4.09
C HIS A 41 6.86 -0.43 3.69
N LEU A 42 7.29 -1.63 3.33
CA LEU A 42 6.36 -2.74 3.07
C LEU A 42 5.64 -3.18 4.34
N VAL A 43 6.36 -3.35 5.46
CA VAL A 43 5.79 -3.86 6.72
C VAL A 43 4.88 -2.83 7.40
N MET A 44 5.28 -1.56 7.43
CA MET A 44 4.55 -0.51 8.15
C MET A 44 3.85 0.46 7.21
N GLY A 45 4.55 1.04 6.24
CA GLY A 45 4.01 2.10 5.39
C GLY A 45 2.85 1.63 4.53
N ILE A 46 3.11 0.69 3.65
CA ILE A 46 2.09 0.19 2.69
C ILE A 46 1.06 -0.69 3.37
N SER A 47 1.47 -1.55 4.32
CA SER A 47 0.51 -2.37 5.07
C SER A 47 -0.47 -1.51 5.86
N ALA A 48 0.01 -0.50 6.58
CA ALA A 48 -0.87 0.42 7.31
C ALA A 48 -1.80 1.19 6.36
N LEU A 49 -1.28 1.67 5.22
CA LEU A 49 -2.10 2.30 4.18
C LEU A 49 -3.21 1.37 3.69
N TYR A 50 -2.89 0.12 3.39
CA TYR A 50 -3.88 -0.86 2.94
C TYR A 50 -4.92 -1.18 4.01
N GLY A 51 -4.51 -1.31 5.28
CA GLY A 51 -5.42 -1.49 6.40
C GLY A 51 -6.40 -0.33 6.55
N MET A 52 -5.89 0.90 6.47
CA MET A 52 -6.70 2.11 6.50
C MET A 52 -7.67 2.17 5.33
N LEU A 53 -7.22 1.93 4.11
CA LEU A 53 -8.06 1.92 2.91
C LEU A 53 -9.11 0.81 2.96
N ALA A 54 -8.74 -0.39 3.44
CA ALA A 54 -9.71 -1.48 3.65
C ALA A 54 -10.84 -1.05 4.58
N GLY A 55 -10.51 -0.39 5.70
CA GLY A 55 -11.48 0.17 6.63
C GLY A 55 -12.37 1.24 5.99
N ILE A 56 -11.77 2.20 5.27
CA ILE A 56 -12.53 3.27 4.61
C ILE A 56 -13.53 2.68 3.61
N TYR A 57 -13.09 1.79 2.71
CA TYR A 57 -13.99 1.16 1.73
C TYR A 57 -15.08 0.33 2.40
N HIS A 58 -14.76 -0.35 3.51
CA HIS A 58 -15.72 -1.19 4.23
C HIS A 58 -16.78 -0.37 4.94
N TRP A 59 -16.39 0.66 5.68
CA TRP A 59 -17.31 1.46 6.49
C TRP A 59 -17.99 2.60 5.73
N TYR A 60 -17.52 2.93 4.52
CA TYR A 60 -18.09 4.01 3.71
C TYR A 60 -19.61 3.91 3.55
N PRO A 61 -20.20 2.74 3.18
CA PRO A 61 -21.67 2.62 3.06
C PRO A 61 -22.42 2.87 4.38
N ILE A 62 -21.82 2.48 5.50
CA ILE A 62 -22.41 2.64 6.83
C ILE A 62 -22.38 4.11 7.25
N LEU A 63 -21.25 4.80 7.04
CA LEU A 63 -21.08 6.19 7.45
C LEU A 63 -21.83 7.18 6.58
N PHE A 64 -21.86 6.96 5.27
CA PHE A 64 -22.43 7.90 4.30
C PHE A 64 -23.76 7.43 3.68
N GLY A 65 -24.21 6.22 3.95
CA GLY A 65 -25.41 5.63 3.36
C GLY A 65 -25.36 5.45 1.84
N LYS A 66 -24.16 5.50 1.24
CA LYS A 66 -23.93 5.44 -0.20
C LYS A 66 -22.78 4.49 -0.55
N MET A 67 -22.81 3.94 -1.76
CA MET A 67 -21.77 3.03 -2.27
C MET A 67 -20.74 3.78 -3.10
N MET A 68 -19.47 3.49 -2.87
CA MET A 68 -18.38 3.94 -3.76
C MET A 68 -18.42 3.17 -5.09
N ASN A 69 -17.87 3.79 -6.15
CA ASN A 69 -17.77 3.14 -7.46
C ASN A 69 -16.75 1.99 -7.39
N LYS A 70 -17.23 0.76 -7.68
CA LYS A 70 -16.41 -0.46 -7.63
C LYS A 70 -15.25 -0.45 -8.63
N ASN A 71 -15.49 0.03 -9.85
CA ASN A 71 -14.48 0.02 -10.92
C ASN A 71 -13.30 0.94 -10.56
N LEU A 72 -13.60 2.15 -10.05
CA LEU A 72 -12.58 3.07 -9.57
C LEU A 72 -11.83 2.47 -8.36
N GLY A 73 -12.53 1.73 -7.49
CA GLY A 73 -11.91 1.01 -6.38
C GLY A 73 -10.94 -0.09 -6.85
N TYR A 74 -11.28 -0.82 -7.90
CA TYR A 74 -10.38 -1.83 -8.50
C TYR A 74 -9.15 -1.18 -9.14
N ILE A 75 -9.34 -0.10 -9.90
CA ILE A 75 -8.23 0.66 -10.50
C ILE A 75 -7.30 1.18 -9.40
N HIS A 76 -7.88 1.80 -8.36
CA HIS A 76 -7.12 2.30 -7.22
C HIS A 76 -6.29 1.20 -6.55
N PHE A 77 -6.89 0.04 -6.27
CA PHE A 77 -6.18 -1.07 -5.63
C PHE A 77 -5.03 -1.59 -6.51
N TRP A 78 -5.31 -1.94 -7.76
CA TRP A 78 -4.29 -2.58 -8.61
C TRP A 78 -3.14 -1.65 -8.95
N VAL A 79 -3.42 -0.39 -9.27
CA VAL A 79 -2.36 0.59 -9.56
C VAL A 79 -1.55 0.88 -8.29
N THR A 80 -2.18 0.99 -7.12
CA THR A 80 -1.46 1.14 -5.84
C THR A 80 -0.58 -0.08 -5.56
N ALA A 81 -1.06 -1.29 -5.81
CA ALA A 81 -0.30 -2.53 -5.58
C ALA A 81 0.92 -2.61 -6.52
N ILE A 82 0.71 -2.39 -7.82
CA ILE A 82 1.81 -2.39 -8.80
C ILE A 82 2.83 -1.31 -8.45
N SER A 83 2.39 -0.12 -8.08
CA SER A 83 3.26 0.99 -7.67
C SER A 83 4.08 0.63 -6.42
N ALA A 84 3.44 0.08 -5.39
CA ALA A 84 4.11 -0.27 -4.14
C ALA A 84 5.22 -1.30 -4.37
N TYR A 85 4.92 -2.38 -5.09
CA TYR A 85 5.94 -3.38 -5.43
C TYR A 85 6.98 -2.84 -6.42
N GLY A 86 6.58 -2.00 -7.38
CA GLY A 86 7.50 -1.35 -8.32
C GLY A 86 8.48 -0.38 -7.65
N VAL A 87 8.11 0.19 -6.50
CA VAL A 87 9.01 1.03 -5.69
C VAL A 87 9.89 0.16 -4.79
N PHE A 88 9.27 -0.62 -3.91
CA PHE A 88 9.99 -1.21 -2.79
C PHE A 88 10.69 -2.52 -3.12
N PHE A 89 10.27 -3.25 -4.15
CA PHE A 89 10.95 -4.47 -4.54
C PHE A 89 12.33 -4.19 -5.16
N PRO A 90 12.48 -3.31 -6.19
CA PRO A 90 13.80 -2.92 -6.70
C PRO A 90 14.67 -2.22 -5.66
N MET A 91 14.04 -1.51 -4.71
CA MET A 91 14.77 -0.81 -3.65
C MET A 91 15.57 -1.77 -2.74
N HIS A 92 15.14 -3.03 -2.58
CA HIS A 92 15.94 -4.04 -1.89
C HIS A 92 17.26 -4.33 -2.64
N PHE A 93 17.20 -4.42 -3.96
CA PHE A 93 18.41 -4.72 -4.77
C PHE A 93 19.41 -3.58 -4.73
N ILE A 94 18.97 -2.33 -4.86
CA ILE A 94 19.89 -1.18 -4.74
C ILE A 94 20.45 -1.06 -3.32
N GLY A 95 19.68 -1.48 -2.30
CA GLY A 95 20.15 -1.56 -0.92
C GLY A 95 21.20 -2.64 -0.72
N MET A 96 21.03 -3.83 -1.34
CA MET A 96 22.04 -4.90 -1.33
C MET A 96 23.32 -4.50 -2.11
N ALA A 97 23.21 -3.63 -3.10
CA ALA A 97 24.36 -3.04 -3.78
C ALA A 97 25.10 -1.99 -2.91
N GLY A 98 24.63 -1.72 -1.70
CA GLY A 98 25.26 -0.84 -0.73
C GLY A 98 24.83 0.63 -0.82
N LEU A 99 23.77 0.95 -1.60
CA LEU A 99 23.30 2.34 -1.69
C LEU A 99 22.80 2.83 -0.32
N PRO A 100 23.47 3.83 0.29
CA PRO A 100 23.13 4.29 1.63
C PRO A 100 21.84 5.12 1.63
N ARG A 101 21.03 5.00 2.70
CA ARG A 101 19.89 5.87 2.93
C ARG A 101 20.32 7.23 3.48
N ARG A 102 19.43 8.24 3.39
CA ARG A 102 19.60 9.58 3.99
C ARG A 102 20.67 10.45 3.35
N TYR A 103 21.09 10.17 2.14
CA TYR A 103 22.00 11.03 1.38
C TYR A 103 21.21 11.94 0.44
N TYR A 104 21.67 13.17 0.31
CA TYR A 104 21.07 14.15 -0.59
C TYR A 104 21.21 13.77 -2.05
N SER A 105 22.38 13.26 -2.43
CA SER A 105 22.67 12.85 -3.81
C SER A 105 23.61 11.65 -3.81
N ASN A 106 23.32 10.70 -4.69
CA ASN A 106 24.17 9.53 -4.92
C ASN A 106 25.16 9.73 -6.07
N THR A 107 25.00 10.82 -6.85
CA THR A 107 25.84 11.13 -8.03
C THR A 107 27.27 11.50 -7.69
N ASN A 108 27.58 11.75 -6.42
CA ASN A 108 28.94 12.03 -5.94
C ASN A 108 29.77 10.75 -5.76
N PHE A 109 29.17 9.59 -5.94
CA PHE A 109 29.83 8.30 -5.77
C PHE A 109 29.75 7.50 -7.08
N PRO A 110 30.83 7.48 -7.90
CA PRO A 110 30.83 6.75 -9.16
C PRO A 110 30.44 5.26 -9.05
N LEU A 111 30.64 4.67 -7.87
CA LEU A 111 30.24 3.30 -7.55
C LEU A 111 28.73 3.04 -7.76
N PHE A 112 27.89 4.07 -7.67
CA PHE A 112 26.43 3.96 -7.74
C PHE A 112 25.85 4.50 -9.05
N ASP A 113 26.67 4.87 -10.02
CA ASP A 113 26.21 5.40 -11.31
C ASP A 113 25.33 4.37 -12.05
N ASP A 114 25.66 3.09 -11.98
CA ASP A 114 24.89 1.99 -12.58
C ASP A 114 23.49 1.81 -11.96
N LEU A 115 23.26 2.37 -10.78
CA LEU A 115 21.96 2.28 -10.09
C LEU A 115 21.02 3.44 -10.45
N ALA A 116 21.50 4.42 -11.22
CA ALA A 116 20.73 5.62 -11.56
C ALA A 116 19.44 5.27 -12.33
N ASP A 117 19.52 4.36 -13.30
CA ASP A 117 18.36 3.93 -14.09
C ASP A 117 17.31 3.24 -13.21
N THR A 118 17.74 2.39 -12.28
CA THR A 118 16.85 1.73 -11.32
C THR A 118 16.17 2.76 -10.41
N ASN A 119 16.88 3.79 -9.95
CA ASN A 119 16.31 4.87 -9.16
C ASN A 119 15.28 5.68 -9.95
N GLN A 120 15.48 5.91 -11.25
CA GLN A 120 14.49 6.56 -12.10
C GLN A 120 13.21 5.74 -12.22
N ILE A 121 13.34 4.43 -12.44
CA ILE A 121 12.20 3.50 -12.49
C ILE A 121 11.41 3.53 -11.17
N ILE A 122 12.10 3.46 -10.04
CA ILE A 122 11.50 3.57 -8.69
C ILE A 122 10.71 4.88 -8.57
N THR A 123 11.29 5.99 -9.02
CA THR A 123 10.64 7.31 -8.99
C THR A 123 9.37 7.33 -9.85
N MET A 124 9.39 6.74 -11.04
CA MET A 124 8.20 6.66 -11.90
C MET A 124 7.07 5.87 -11.23
N PHE A 125 7.37 4.74 -10.61
CA PHE A 125 6.38 3.98 -9.84
C PHE A 125 5.87 4.76 -8.62
N ALA A 126 6.72 5.51 -7.93
CA ALA A 126 6.32 6.36 -6.81
C ALA A 126 5.34 7.45 -7.26
N LEU A 127 5.62 8.13 -8.37
CA LEU A 127 4.72 9.13 -8.96
C LEU A 127 3.39 8.52 -9.40
N MET A 128 3.41 7.33 -9.99
CA MET A 128 2.20 6.59 -10.36
C MET A 128 1.37 6.25 -9.12
N GLY A 129 2.01 5.78 -8.04
CA GLY A 129 1.37 5.50 -6.77
C GLY A 129 0.76 6.73 -6.09
N ALA A 130 1.43 7.88 -6.19
CA ALA A 130 0.90 9.15 -5.71
C ALA A 130 -0.31 9.61 -6.55
N ALA A 131 -0.20 9.52 -7.87
CA ALA A 131 -1.27 9.95 -8.78
C ALA A 131 -2.56 9.14 -8.60
N VAL A 132 -2.47 7.83 -8.36
CA VAL A 132 -3.67 7.00 -8.18
C VAL A 132 -4.43 7.33 -6.89
N GLN A 133 -3.80 7.96 -5.90
CA GLN A 133 -4.52 8.42 -4.71
C GLN A 133 -5.54 9.53 -5.05
N LEU A 134 -5.32 10.28 -6.14
CA LEU A 134 -6.31 11.24 -6.63
C LEU A 134 -7.57 10.54 -7.16
N VAL A 135 -7.42 9.34 -7.75
CA VAL A 135 -8.57 8.51 -8.15
C VAL A 135 -9.38 8.09 -6.92
N PHE A 136 -8.71 7.73 -5.83
CA PHE A 136 -9.38 7.43 -4.57
C PHE A 136 -10.12 8.66 -4.03
N LEU A 137 -9.46 9.82 -3.96
CA LEU A 137 -10.08 11.06 -3.47
C LEU A 137 -11.29 11.44 -4.31
N TYR A 138 -11.18 11.35 -5.64
CA TYR A 138 -12.30 11.57 -6.54
C TYR A 138 -13.45 10.60 -6.27
N ASN A 139 -13.16 9.30 -6.19
CA ASN A 139 -14.16 8.28 -5.91
C ASN A 139 -14.84 8.51 -4.55
N PHE A 140 -14.08 8.87 -3.53
CA PHE A 140 -14.57 9.16 -2.20
C PHE A 140 -15.50 10.38 -2.19
N MET A 141 -15.02 11.52 -2.68
CA MET A 141 -15.76 12.80 -2.63
C MET A 141 -16.97 12.81 -3.55
N TYR A 142 -16.82 12.29 -4.78
CA TYR A 142 -17.93 12.26 -5.75
C TYR A 142 -19.10 11.43 -5.22
N ASN A 143 -18.84 10.28 -4.62
CA ASN A 143 -19.91 9.39 -4.16
C ASN A 143 -20.58 9.88 -2.86
N ILE A 144 -20.00 10.80 -2.10
CA ILE A 144 -20.71 11.47 -1.00
C ILE A 144 -21.96 12.20 -1.53
N PHE A 145 -21.85 12.84 -2.69
CA PHE A 145 -22.94 13.61 -3.27
C PHE A 145 -23.80 12.81 -4.26
N TYR A 146 -23.16 12.06 -5.15
CA TYR A 146 -23.80 11.41 -6.30
C TYR A 146 -23.80 9.86 -6.23
N GLY A 147 -23.29 9.26 -5.16
CA GLY A 147 -23.25 7.81 -5.00
C GLY A 147 -24.64 7.17 -4.91
N LYS A 148 -24.75 5.92 -5.36
CA LYS A 148 -25.97 5.12 -5.19
C LYS A 148 -26.22 4.85 -3.70
N LYS A 149 -27.46 4.87 -3.27
CA LYS A 149 -27.82 4.50 -1.88
C LYS A 149 -27.32 3.10 -1.56
N ALA A 150 -26.76 2.95 -0.38
CA ALA A 150 -26.36 1.65 0.12
C ALA A 150 -27.60 0.82 0.48
N PRO A 151 -27.64 -0.49 0.17
CA PRO A 151 -28.67 -1.39 0.69
C PRO A 151 -28.44 -1.60 2.20
N GLN A 152 -29.45 -2.14 2.90
CA GLN A 152 -29.36 -2.45 4.33
C GLN A 152 -28.19 -3.39 4.66
N ASN A 153 -27.91 -4.35 3.80
CA ASN A 153 -26.74 -5.23 3.91
C ASN A 153 -25.79 -5.03 2.70
N PRO A 154 -24.88 -4.03 2.73
CA PRO A 154 -24.02 -3.67 1.59
C PRO A 154 -23.08 -4.79 1.15
N TRP A 155 -22.73 -5.69 2.08
CA TRP A 155 -21.71 -6.73 1.87
C TRP A 155 -22.26 -8.15 1.85
N ASN A 156 -23.60 -8.33 1.97
CA ASN A 156 -24.26 -9.64 2.13
C ASN A 156 -23.61 -10.46 3.26
N CYS A 157 -23.27 -9.82 4.36
CA CYS A 157 -22.64 -10.46 5.51
C CYS A 157 -23.73 -10.87 6.50
N LEU A 158 -23.68 -12.10 7.00
CA LEU A 158 -24.62 -12.64 7.98
C LEU A 158 -24.68 -11.83 9.29
N LEU A 159 -23.60 -11.13 9.63
CA LEU A 159 -23.52 -10.29 10.84
C LEU A 159 -24.52 -9.12 10.81
N TYR A 160 -24.89 -8.61 9.63
CA TYR A 160 -25.86 -7.53 9.48
C TYR A 160 -27.30 -8.00 9.55
N THR A 161 -27.53 -9.31 9.44
CA THR A 161 -28.88 -9.90 9.50
C THR A 161 -29.25 -10.38 10.89
N SER A 162 -28.28 -10.59 11.79
CA SER A 162 -28.57 -10.99 13.18
C SER A 162 -29.13 -9.85 14.01
N ASP A 163 -28.69 -8.60 13.80
CA ASP A 163 -29.22 -7.44 14.54
C ASP A 163 -30.66 -7.06 14.10
N ALA A 164 -31.04 -7.44 12.88
CA ALA A 164 -32.41 -7.20 12.40
C ALA A 164 -33.43 -8.20 12.98
N ALA A 165 -33.01 -9.33 13.54
CA ALA A 165 -33.87 -10.32 14.16
C ALA A 165 -34.19 -10.00 15.63
N ASP A 166 -33.40 -9.14 16.28
CA ASP A 166 -33.62 -8.73 17.68
C ASP A 166 -34.54 -7.51 17.83
N ASP A 167 -34.81 -6.78 16.74
CA ASP A 167 -35.72 -5.62 16.76
C ASP A 167 -37.23 -5.98 16.62
N ASP A 168 -37.57 -7.25 16.40
CA ASP A 168 -38.98 -7.73 16.27
C ASP A 168 -39.56 -8.33 17.57
N THR A 169 -38.96 -8.02 18.73
CA THR A 169 -39.53 -8.37 20.06
C THR A 169 -39.88 -7.10 20.89
#